data_bd605ad6194771d8e524485d4c49df14
#
_entry.id   bd605ad6194771d8e524485d4c49df14
#
_cell.length_a   1.000
_cell.length_b   1.000
_cell.length_c   1.000
_cell.angle_alpha   90.00
_cell.angle_beta   90.00
_cell.angle_gamma   90.00
#
_symmetry.space_group_name_H-M   'P 1'
#
loop_
_entity.id
_entity.type
_entity.pdbx_description
1 polymer ?
#
loop_
_entity_poly.entity_id
_entity_poly.type
_entity_poly.pdbx_seq_one_letter_code
_entity_poly.pdbx_strand_id
1 'polypeptide(L)'
;MQTTNTLRRSAIALLTAAALGLAPTALADTGHQGPSWRAAWAASPQSATAPFAANWSQQGFDNHTVRQVVRVTTSGTRARIELTNRYGSTPLRITGATVARTAEGSAVRPGSVRQLRFDGQASVTIPAGGTLLSDAANLPVAAFESLTVTLYLAEKTGPATFHHISSATSYRADGDHRADLTGAAFQETSSSWYFLSGIEVTGGRDAGRRNGVVTFGDSITDGVGSTVDTDNRYPDQLAERLAEAGRPRAVVNHGIAGNQVVNDTTWAGEKALTRFRQDVLTEPGTRTVIILEGINDIGGSTTTFPAAPTPDVSAARLIAGHRTLIREAHAKGLKAVGATLTPIKGSFYDSPANEAKRDAVNDWIRTSGAYDAVVDFDRAVADPADRDRILPAYDSGDALHPNDAGYEAMADALDLDEL
;
A
#
# COMPACT_ATOMS: atom_id res chain seq x y z
N MET A 1 87.50 -9.24 -28.72
CA MET A 1 87.35 -9.61 -30.11
C MET A 1 86.11 -8.91 -30.62
N GLN A 2 86.35 -7.97 -31.39
CA GLN A 2 85.57 -7.15 -32.31
C GLN A 2 84.63 -7.93 -33.20
N THR A 3 83.43 -7.36 -33.46
CA THR A 3 82.93 -7.07 -34.82
C THR A 3 81.64 -6.28 -34.70
N THR A 4 81.71 -5.05 -34.96
CA THR A 4 81.25 -4.14 -36.03
C THR A 4 79.85 -4.35 -36.61
N ASN A 5 79.05 -3.41 -36.32
CA ASN A 5 78.11 -2.54 -37.04
C ASN A 5 77.79 -2.78 -38.53
N THR A 6 76.54 -2.63 -38.87
CA THR A 6 76.12 -1.76 -39.96
C THR A 6 74.72 -1.26 -39.86
N LEU A 7 74.57 0.05 -39.83
CA LEU A 7 73.36 0.86 -39.97
C LEU A 7 72.78 0.73 -41.37
N ARG A 8 71.50 0.44 -41.53
CA ARG A 8 70.73 0.73 -42.76
C ARG A 8 69.61 1.72 -42.42
N ARG A 9 69.72 2.92 -42.94
CA ARG A 9 68.70 3.94 -43.01
C ARG A 9 67.68 3.55 -44.06
N SER A 10 66.42 3.43 -43.74
CA SER A 10 65.31 3.35 -44.72
C SER A 10 64.40 4.56 -44.49
N ALA A 11 64.26 5.34 -45.53
CA ALA A 11 63.35 6.48 -45.58
C ALA A 11 61.90 5.97 -45.67
N ILE A 12 61.03 6.50 -44.78
CA ILE A 12 59.61 6.27 -44.85
C ILE A 12 58.97 7.54 -45.38
N ALA A 13 58.31 7.44 -46.52
CA ALA A 13 57.49 8.49 -47.11
C ALA A 13 56.18 8.62 -46.35
N LEU A 14 55.85 9.83 -45.90
CA LEU A 14 54.54 10.15 -45.36
C LEU A 14 53.53 10.25 -46.48
N LEU A 15 52.55 9.34 -46.47
CA LEU A 15 51.27 9.47 -47.19
C LEU A 15 50.24 10.04 -46.21
N THR A 16 49.85 11.30 -46.39
CA THR A 16 48.72 11.92 -45.73
C THR A 16 47.43 11.47 -46.39
N ALA A 17 46.70 10.55 -45.77
CA ALA A 17 45.35 10.22 -46.15
C ALA A 17 44.37 11.13 -45.34
N ALA A 18 43.64 11.98 -46.07
CA ALA A 18 42.54 12.76 -45.49
C ALA A 18 41.35 11.80 -45.26
N ALA A 19 41.09 11.45 -43.99
CA ALA A 19 39.90 10.75 -43.61
C ALA A 19 38.76 11.76 -43.42
N LEU A 20 37.81 11.76 -44.33
CA LEU A 20 36.50 12.40 -44.14
C LEU A 20 35.79 11.66 -43.00
N GLY A 21 35.72 12.30 -41.85
CA GLY A 21 34.97 11.82 -40.68
C GLY A 21 33.47 11.88 -40.94
N LEU A 22 32.84 10.74 -41.22
CA LEU A 22 31.40 10.56 -41.03
C LEU A 22 31.18 10.47 -39.54
N ALA A 23 30.62 11.52 -38.95
CA ALA A 23 30.11 11.47 -37.57
C ALA A 23 28.99 10.40 -37.52
N PRO A 24 29.01 9.47 -36.55
CA PRO A 24 27.90 8.57 -36.35
C PRO A 24 26.70 9.41 -35.96
N THR A 25 25.65 9.47 -36.76
CA THR A 25 24.32 9.91 -36.35
C THR A 25 23.90 8.97 -35.25
N ALA A 26 23.89 9.48 -34.02
CA ALA A 26 23.24 8.79 -32.91
C ALA A 26 21.76 8.61 -33.29
N LEU A 27 21.39 7.39 -33.65
CA LEU A 27 20.00 6.98 -33.71
C LEU A 27 19.49 7.20 -32.29
N ALA A 28 18.61 8.20 -32.12
CA ALA A 28 17.85 8.34 -30.90
C ALA A 28 17.14 7.01 -30.70
N ASP A 29 17.56 6.28 -29.69
CA ASP A 29 16.87 5.08 -29.20
C ASP A 29 15.48 5.54 -28.82
N THR A 30 14.51 5.39 -29.72
CA THR A 30 13.10 5.49 -29.41
C THR A 30 12.75 4.25 -28.60
N GLY A 31 13.33 4.18 -27.39
CA GLY A 31 13.01 3.16 -26.42
C GLY A 31 11.50 3.10 -26.29
N HIS A 32 10.92 2.03 -26.79
CA HIS A 32 9.55 1.64 -26.45
C HIS A 32 9.53 1.42 -24.95
N GLN A 33 9.33 2.51 -24.21
CA GLN A 33 9.02 2.39 -22.80
C GLN A 33 7.72 1.58 -22.73
N GLY A 34 7.81 0.39 -22.21
CA GLY A 34 6.66 -0.46 -21.97
C GLY A 34 5.57 0.35 -21.23
N PRO A 35 4.33 -0.12 -21.21
CA PRO A 35 3.22 0.61 -20.59
C PRO A 35 3.59 0.99 -19.16
N SER A 36 3.50 2.27 -18.82
CA SER A 36 3.74 2.73 -17.45
C SER A 36 2.56 2.35 -16.58
N TRP A 37 2.81 1.48 -15.62
CA TRP A 37 1.84 1.05 -14.63
C TRP A 37 1.82 2.00 -13.43
N ARG A 38 0.65 2.10 -12.77
CA ARG A 38 0.44 2.86 -11.56
C ARG A 38 -0.39 2.03 -10.60
N ALA A 39 -0.05 2.06 -9.33
CA ALA A 39 -0.90 1.53 -8.29
C ALA A 39 -2.22 2.30 -8.29
N ALA A 40 -3.34 1.58 -8.31
CA ALA A 40 -4.68 2.15 -8.28
C ALA A 40 -5.40 1.81 -6.97
N TRP A 41 -5.02 0.72 -6.36
CA TRP A 41 -5.41 0.26 -5.05
C TRP A 41 -4.32 -0.67 -4.51
N ALA A 42 -4.05 -0.62 -3.21
CA ALA A 42 -3.15 -1.57 -2.55
C ALA A 42 -3.55 -1.77 -1.09
N ALA A 43 -3.12 -2.90 -0.52
CA ALA A 43 -3.21 -3.22 0.89
C ALA A 43 -1.99 -4.02 1.34
N SER A 44 -1.43 -3.69 2.51
CA SER A 44 -0.28 -4.39 3.08
C SER A 44 -0.66 -5.79 3.57
N PRO A 45 0.05 -6.84 3.14
CA PRO A 45 -0.24 -8.20 3.57
C PRO A 45 0.29 -8.50 4.98
N GLN A 46 -0.39 -9.41 5.68
CA GLN A 46 -0.04 -9.91 7.00
C GLN A 46 -0.06 -11.44 7.03
N SER A 47 0.56 -12.03 8.06
CA SER A 47 0.44 -13.45 8.37
C SER A 47 -0.92 -13.77 8.98
N ALA A 48 -1.43 -14.98 8.74
CA ALA A 48 -2.72 -15.45 9.23
C ALA A 48 -2.87 -15.30 10.76
N THR A 49 -3.92 -14.60 11.19
CA THR A 49 -4.23 -14.36 12.61
C THR A 49 -5.73 -14.11 12.78
N ALA A 50 -6.23 -14.11 14.00
CA ALA A 50 -7.67 -13.96 14.26
C ALA A 50 -8.01 -13.16 15.54
N PRO A 51 -7.35 -12.02 15.83
CA PRO A 51 -7.53 -11.41 17.15
C PRO A 51 -8.82 -10.59 17.31
N PHE A 52 -9.29 -9.85 16.33
CA PHE A 52 -10.37 -8.86 16.53
C PHE A 52 -11.71 -9.25 15.91
N ALA A 53 -11.68 -9.82 14.72
CA ALA A 53 -12.88 -10.21 13.98
C ALA A 53 -12.72 -11.61 13.40
N ALA A 54 -13.83 -12.33 13.30
CA ALA A 54 -13.86 -13.60 12.62
C ALA A 54 -13.39 -13.43 11.17
N ASN A 55 -12.39 -14.20 10.76
CA ASN A 55 -11.87 -14.21 9.41
C ASN A 55 -11.45 -15.62 9.01
N TRP A 56 -11.12 -15.81 7.73
CA TRP A 56 -10.80 -17.12 7.17
C TRP A 56 -9.29 -17.39 7.07
N SER A 57 -8.43 -16.49 7.57
CA SER A 57 -6.99 -16.57 7.32
C SER A 57 -6.34 -17.82 7.90
N GLN A 58 -6.68 -18.21 9.14
CA GLN A 58 -6.08 -19.37 9.79
C GLN A 58 -6.55 -20.70 9.21
N GLN A 59 -7.84 -20.80 8.86
CA GLN A 59 -8.38 -22.02 8.25
C GLN A 59 -8.02 -22.13 6.76
N GLY A 60 -7.82 -20.99 6.09
CA GLY A 60 -7.62 -20.93 4.64
C GLY A 60 -8.88 -21.35 3.86
N PHE A 61 -8.66 -21.85 2.65
CA PHE A 61 -9.71 -22.17 1.69
C PHE A 61 -9.51 -23.58 1.13
N ASP A 62 -10.62 -24.25 0.78
CA ASP A 62 -10.66 -25.58 0.19
C ASP A 62 -11.93 -25.69 -0.65
N ASN A 63 -11.81 -25.72 -1.96
CA ASN A 63 -12.93 -25.66 -2.91
C ASN A 63 -13.85 -24.43 -2.69
N HIS A 64 -13.26 -23.26 -2.48
CA HIS A 64 -14.00 -22.01 -2.27
C HIS A 64 -13.75 -20.99 -3.38
N THR A 65 -14.77 -20.18 -3.65
CA THR A 65 -14.64 -18.93 -4.39
C THR A 65 -14.68 -17.75 -3.42
N VAL A 66 -13.72 -16.84 -3.51
CA VAL A 66 -13.63 -15.61 -2.70
C VAL A 66 -13.81 -14.41 -3.61
N ARG A 67 -14.74 -13.52 -3.29
CA ARG A 67 -14.93 -12.20 -3.90
C ARG A 67 -14.51 -11.11 -2.96
N GLN A 68 -13.73 -10.17 -3.47
CA GLN A 68 -13.17 -9.06 -2.71
C GLN A 68 -13.44 -7.77 -3.48
N VAL A 69 -14.10 -6.85 -2.81
CA VAL A 69 -14.46 -5.55 -3.39
C VAL A 69 -13.42 -4.52 -2.95
N VAL A 70 -12.93 -3.75 -3.92
CA VAL A 70 -11.94 -2.70 -3.68
C VAL A 70 -12.24 -1.50 -4.57
N ARG A 71 -11.98 -0.29 -4.09
CA ARG A 71 -12.21 0.96 -4.82
C ARG A 71 -10.89 1.51 -5.35
N VAL A 72 -10.77 1.66 -6.67
CA VAL A 72 -9.55 2.22 -7.28
C VAL A 72 -9.59 3.75 -7.24
N THR A 73 -8.47 4.38 -6.95
CA THR A 73 -8.35 5.84 -6.83
C THR A 73 -7.95 6.54 -8.12
N THR A 74 -7.54 5.80 -9.15
CA THR A 74 -7.13 6.36 -10.44
C THR A 74 -7.68 5.56 -11.62
N SER A 75 -7.82 6.20 -12.77
CA SER A 75 -8.37 5.60 -13.99
C SER A 75 -7.32 4.89 -14.83
N GLY A 76 -7.77 3.93 -15.64
CA GLY A 76 -6.94 3.25 -16.64
C GLY A 76 -7.78 2.58 -17.73
N THR A 77 -7.12 2.09 -18.78
CA THR A 77 -7.76 1.32 -19.84
C THR A 77 -7.53 -0.19 -19.70
N ARG A 78 -6.50 -0.56 -18.96
CA ARG A 78 -6.18 -1.94 -18.60
C ARG A 78 -5.83 -2.01 -17.13
N ALA A 79 -6.15 -3.15 -16.51
CA ALA A 79 -5.81 -3.44 -15.13
C ALA A 79 -5.04 -4.76 -15.02
N ARG A 80 -4.19 -4.89 -14.00
CA ARG A 80 -3.58 -6.14 -13.56
C ARG A 80 -3.64 -6.24 -12.05
N ILE A 81 -3.65 -7.46 -11.54
CA ILE A 81 -3.89 -7.75 -10.14
C ILE A 81 -2.61 -8.32 -9.54
N GLU A 82 -2.22 -7.82 -8.38
CA GLU A 82 -1.15 -8.41 -7.59
C GLU A 82 -1.72 -9.41 -6.58
N LEU A 83 -1.20 -10.64 -6.62
CA LEU A 83 -1.52 -11.71 -5.68
C LEU A 83 -0.29 -12.10 -4.88
N THR A 84 -0.46 -12.32 -3.58
CA THR A 84 0.64 -12.59 -2.67
C THR A 84 0.41 -13.83 -1.81
N ASN A 85 1.47 -14.64 -1.68
CA ASN A 85 1.61 -15.74 -0.74
C ASN A 85 2.78 -15.48 0.22
N ARG A 86 3.05 -14.21 0.53
CA ARG A 86 4.23 -13.74 1.27
C ARG A 86 4.42 -14.46 2.60
N TYR A 87 3.34 -14.71 3.31
CA TYR A 87 3.36 -15.36 4.62
C TYR A 87 2.89 -16.81 4.57
N GLY A 88 2.63 -17.36 3.38
CA GLY A 88 2.31 -18.77 3.21
C GLY A 88 3.53 -19.67 3.42
N SER A 89 3.33 -20.79 4.05
CA SER A 89 4.36 -21.83 4.29
C SER A 89 4.39 -22.91 3.20
N THR A 90 3.38 -22.92 2.32
CA THR A 90 3.24 -23.88 1.21
C THR A 90 2.93 -23.13 -0.08
N PRO A 91 3.18 -23.71 -1.27
CA PRO A 91 2.75 -23.11 -2.52
C PRO A 91 1.23 -22.91 -2.55
N LEU A 92 0.78 -21.74 -3.02
CA LEU A 92 -0.62 -21.37 -3.17
C LEU A 92 -1.06 -21.62 -4.62
N ARG A 93 -2.04 -22.51 -4.81
CA ARG A 93 -2.65 -22.74 -6.12
C ARG A 93 -3.87 -21.85 -6.31
N ILE A 94 -3.83 -20.91 -7.26
CA ILE A 94 -4.99 -20.18 -7.77
C ILE A 94 -5.49 -20.92 -9.00
N THR A 95 -6.64 -21.59 -8.88
CA THR A 95 -7.21 -22.40 -9.97
C THR A 95 -7.75 -21.51 -11.07
N GLY A 96 -8.21 -20.32 -10.72
CA GLY A 96 -8.59 -19.29 -11.66
C GLY A 96 -9.01 -18.01 -10.95
N ALA A 97 -8.94 -16.89 -11.67
CA ALA A 97 -9.29 -15.58 -11.15
C ALA A 97 -10.01 -14.73 -12.20
N THR A 98 -10.86 -13.82 -11.74
CA THR A 98 -11.51 -12.81 -12.58
C THR A 98 -11.43 -11.45 -11.92
N VAL A 99 -11.51 -10.38 -12.72
CA VAL A 99 -11.75 -9.01 -12.28
C VAL A 99 -12.98 -8.48 -13.02
N ALA A 100 -13.82 -7.73 -12.31
CA ALA A 100 -15.03 -7.14 -12.87
C ALA A 100 -15.33 -5.80 -12.20
N ARG A 101 -16.20 -4.99 -12.80
CA ARG A 101 -16.80 -3.85 -12.12
C ARG A 101 -17.84 -4.34 -11.14
N THR A 102 -17.83 -3.84 -9.93
CA THR A 102 -18.83 -4.14 -8.91
C THR A 102 -20.19 -3.54 -9.32
N ALA A 103 -21.26 -4.29 -9.08
CA ALA A 103 -22.62 -3.75 -9.20
C ALA A 103 -23.12 -3.30 -7.82
N GLU A 104 -23.33 -4.26 -6.91
CA GLU A 104 -23.74 -4.04 -5.53
C GLU A 104 -23.32 -5.23 -4.68
N GLY A 105 -22.72 -5.01 -3.53
CA GLY A 105 -22.23 -6.07 -2.65
C GLY A 105 -21.30 -7.05 -3.40
N SER A 106 -21.63 -8.34 -3.39
CA SER A 106 -20.89 -9.37 -4.12
C SER A 106 -21.28 -9.50 -5.62
N ALA A 107 -22.29 -8.78 -6.12
CA ALA A 107 -22.70 -8.85 -7.52
C ALA A 107 -21.76 -8.02 -8.42
N VAL A 108 -21.59 -8.47 -9.67
CA VAL A 108 -20.74 -7.81 -10.67
C VAL A 108 -21.56 -7.35 -11.87
N ARG A 109 -21.12 -6.27 -12.51
CA ARG A 109 -21.81 -5.72 -13.69
C ARG A 109 -21.69 -6.67 -14.88
N PRO A 110 -22.81 -7.03 -15.53
CA PRO A 110 -22.81 -7.85 -16.74
C PRO A 110 -21.90 -7.26 -17.81
N GLY A 111 -21.17 -8.12 -18.53
CA GLY A 111 -20.24 -7.73 -19.60
C GLY A 111 -18.90 -7.15 -19.12
N SER A 112 -18.73 -6.90 -17.81
CA SER A 112 -17.47 -6.38 -17.26
C SER A 112 -16.46 -7.45 -16.81
N VAL A 113 -16.89 -8.69 -16.65
CA VAL A 113 -16.03 -9.78 -16.16
C VAL A 113 -14.89 -10.05 -17.14
N ARG A 114 -13.66 -10.05 -16.64
CA ARG A 114 -12.45 -10.41 -17.37
C ARG A 114 -11.76 -11.56 -16.67
N GLN A 115 -11.54 -12.64 -17.41
CA GLN A 115 -10.70 -13.73 -16.95
C GLN A 115 -9.27 -13.23 -16.81
N LEU A 116 -8.69 -13.37 -15.62
CA LEU A 116 -7.27 -13.09 -15.40
C LEU A 116 -6.42 -14.25 -15.94
N ARG A 117 -5.26 -13.91 -16.42
CA ARG A 117 -4.24 -14.87 -16.88
C ARG A 117 -2.91 -14.56 -16.20
N PHE A 118 -2.05 -15.56 -16.17
CA PHE A 118 -0.73 -15.51 -15.57
C PHE A 118 0.24 -16.18 -16.54
N ASP A 119 1.05 -15.39 -17.23
CA ASP A 119 1.87 -15.85 -18.36
C ASP A 119 1.03 -16.65 -19.40
N GLY A 120 -0.15 -16.10 -19.75
CA GLY A 120 -1.10 -16.70 -20.68
C GLY A 120 -1.93 -17.85 -20.10
N GLN A 121 -1.63 -18.37 -18.91
CA GLN A 121 -2.35 -19.47 -18.26
C GLN A 121 -3.52 -18.98 -17.43
N ALA A 122 -4.60 -19.75 -17.34
CA ALA A 122 -5.78 -19.43 -16.54
C ALA A 122 -5.58 -19.68 -15.02
N SER A 123 -4.54 -20.41 -14.67
CA SER A 123 -4.22 -20.79 -13.29
C SER A 123 -2.75 -20.57 -13.02
N VAL A 124 -2.40 -20.40 -11.72
CA VAL A 124 -1.01 -20.18 -11.31
C VAL A 124 -0.74 -20.81 -9.95
N THR A 125 0.51 -21.17 -9.70
CA THR A 125 1.00 -21.55 -8.37
C THR A 125 2.00 -20.51 -7.90
N ILE A 126 1.69 -19.84 -6.79
CA ILE A 126 2.55 -18.86 -6.14
C ILE A 126 3.38 -19.58 -5.08
N PRO A 127 4.71 -19.59 -5.16
CA PRO A 127 5.53 -20.24 -4.15
C PRO A 127 5.33 -19.61 -2.76
N ALA A 128 5.68 -20.35 -1.71
CA ALA A 128 5.75 -19.78 -0.36
C ALA A 128 6.67 -18.57 -0.35
N GLY A 129 6.25 -17.49 0.30
CA GLY A 129 6.98 -16.21 0.30
C GLY A 129 6.86 -15.38 -0.99
N GLY A 130 6.17 -15.89 -2.02
CA GLY A 130 6.09 -15.27 -3.34
C GLY A 130 4.96 -14.26 -3.50
N THR A 131 5.15 -13.37 -4.47
CA THR A 131 4.15 -12.42 -4.97
C THR A 131 4.24 -12.41 -6.49
N LEU A 132 3.12 -12.22 -7.19
CA LEU A 132 3.12 -12.11 -8.65
C LEU A 132 1.99 -11.21 -9.16
N LEU A 133 2.18 -10.68 -10.36
CA LEU A 133 1.18 -9.91 -11.10
C LEU A 133 0.48 -10.78 -12.14
N SER A 134 -0.81 -10.56 -12.33
CA SER A 134 -1.51 -11.11 -13.49
C SER A 134 -1.09 -10.44 -14.79
N ASP A 135 -1.38 -11.07 -15.92
CA ASP A 135 -1.37 -10.39 -17.22
C ASP A 135 -2.38 -9.24 -17.22
N ALA A 136 -2.15 -8.27 -18.11
CA ALA A 136 -3.04 -7.12 -18.26
C ALA A 136 -4.41 -7.52 -18.83
N ALA A 137 -5.48 -7.28 -18.09
CA ALA A 137 -6.85 -7.41 -18.55
C ALA A 137 -7.32 -6.10 -19.22
N ASN A 138 -7.99 -6.21 -20.38
CA ASN A 138 -8.65 -5.07 -21.03
C ASN A 138 -9.94 -4.74 -20.27
N LEU A 139 -9.81 -3.90 -19.27
CA LEU A 139 -10.90 -3.43 -18.42
C LEU A 139 -10.72 -1.92 -18.21
N PRO A 140 -11.39 -1.07 -18.99
CA PRO A 140 -11.41 0.36 -18.70
C PRO A 140 -12.07 0.61 -17.34
N VAL A 141 -11.39 1.34 -16.48
CA VAL A 141 -11.86 1.72 -15.15
C VAL A 141 -11.79 3.22 -14.95
N ALA A 142 -12.79 3.79 -14.30
CA ALA A 142 -12.77 5.18 -13.87
C ALA A 142 -12.15 5.29 -12.48
N ALA A 143 -11.64 6.49 -12.14
CA ALA A 143 -11.28 6.77 -10.75
C ALA A 143 -12.53 6.63 -9.86
N PHE A 144 -12.33 6.11 -8.66
CA PHE A 144 -13.38 5.86 -7.65
C PHE A 144 -14.40 4.78 -8.06
N GLU A 145 -14.10 4.00 -9.07
CA GLU A 145 -14.92 2.82 -9.43
C GLU A 145 -14.53 1.63 -8.55
N SER A 146 -15.54 0.91 -8.05
CA SER A 146 -15.33 -0.34 -7.29
C SER A 146 -15.16 -1.51 -8.24
N LEU A 147 -14.13 -2.32 -7.99
CA LEU A 147 -13.82 -3.54 -8.70
C LEU A 147 -13.98 -4.74 -7.78
N THR A 148 -14.48 -5.82 -8.34
CA THR A 148 -14.57 -7.12 -7.67
C THR A 148 -13.48 -8.04 -8.24
N VAL A 149 -12.54 -8.46 -7.39
CA VAL A 149 -11.58 -9.52 -7.69
C VAL A 149 -12.14 -10.83 -7.15
N THR A 150 -12.27 -11.84 -8.02
CA THR A 150 -12.78 -13.17 -7.66
C THR A 150 -11.69 -14.21 -7.85
N LEU A 151 -11.40 -14.97 -6.80
CA LEU A 151 -10.40 -16.05 -6.79
C LEU A 151 -11.12 -17.38 -6.55
N TYR A 152 -10.82 -18.39 -7.36
CA TYR A 152 -11.25 -19.76 -7.09
C TYR A 152 -10.06 -20.59 -6.64
N LEU A 153 -10.21 -21.22 -5.49
CA LEU A 153 -9.24 -21.99 -4.74
C LEU A 153 -9.77 -23.41 -4.62
N ALA A 154 -9.55 -24.24 -5.66
CA ALA A 154 -10.08 -25.61 -5.72
C ALA A 154 -9.38 -26.56 -4.74
N GLU A 155 -8.13 -26.26 -4.39
CA GLU A 155 -7.30 -27.08 -3.51
C GLU A 155 -7.10 -26.38 -2.17
N LYS A 156 -6.87 -27.14 -1.12
CA LYS A 156 -6.60 -26.61 0.22
C LYS A 156 -5.37 -25.73 0.24
N THR A 157 -5.54 -24.47 0.68
CA THR A 157 -4.45 -23.47 0.66
C THR A 157 -3.55 -23.53 1.88
N GLY A 158 -4.02 -24.07 3.01
CA GLY A 158 -3.44 -23.77 4.32
C GLY A 158 -3.77 -22.33 4.77
N PRO A 159 -3.10 -21.83 5.83
CA PRO A 159 -3.29 -20.45 6.32
C PRO A 159 -3.01 -19.43 5.21
N ALA A 160 -3.87 -18.41 5.12
CA ALA A 160 -3.82 -17.41 4.06
C ALA A 160 -2.94 -16.21 4.45
N THR A 161 -2.13 -15.73 3.50
CA THR A 161 -1.65 -14.35 3.53
C THR A 161 -2.86 -13.44 3.32
N PHE A 162 -3.04 -12.44 4.19
CA PHE A 162 -4.24 -11.62 4.18
C PHE A 162 -3.97 -10.18 4.65
N HIS A 163 -4.93 -9.31 4.50
CA HIS A 163 -4.98 -8.01 5.15
C HIS A 163 -6.16 -8.02 6.14
N HIS A 164 -5.90 -7.71 7.41
CA HIS A 164 -6.80 -8.08 8.50
C HIS A 164 -8.07 -7.21 8.55
N ILE A 165 -7.92 -5.88 8.62
CA ILE A 165 -9.06 -4.96 8.78
C ILE A 165 -9.19 -4.12 7.51
N SER A 166 -10.09 -4.55 6.62
CA SER A 166 -10.22 -3.92 5.31
C SER A 166 -11.18 -2.73 5.28
N SER A 167 -12.04 -2.56 6.30
CA SER A 167 -13.20 -1.67 6.25
C SER A 167 -14.07 -1.87 5.01
N ALA A 168 -13.99 -3.05 4.40
CA ALA A 168 -14.74 -3.46 3.21
C ALA A 168 -15.14 -4.94 3.33
N THR A 169 -16.26 -5.30 2.71
CA THR A 169 -16.79 -6.66 2.78
C THR A 169 -16.20 -7.55 1.70
N SER A 170 -15.62 -8.66 2.12
CA SER A 170 -15.26 -9.81 1.27
C SER A 170 -16.29 -10.92 1.44
N TYR A 171 -16.49 -11.71 0.39
CA TYR A 171 -17.53 -12.72 0.30
C TYR A 171 -16.94 -14.07 -0.06
N ARG A 172 -17.52 -15.17 0.48
CA ARG A 172 -17.11 -16.54 0.19
C ARG A 172 -18.31 -17.41 -0.21
N ALA A 173 -18.06 -18.33 -1.16
CA ALA A 173 -19.00 -19.37 -1.58
C ALA A 173 -18.26 -20.71 -1.77
N ASP A 174 -18.95 -21.83 -1.54
CA ASP A 174 -18.45 -23.17 -1.82
C ASP A 174 -18.48 -23.43 -3.35
N GLY A 175 -17.41 -24.02 -3.89
CA GLY A 175 -17.30 -24.34 -5.31
C GLY A 175 -16.84 -23.18 -6.19
N ASP A 176 -16.95 -23.38 -7.52
CA ASP A 176 -16.51 -22.41 -8.53
C ASP A 176 -17.65 -21.48 -8.99
N HIS A 177 -17.63 -20.27 -8.48
CA HIS A 177 -18.61 -19.20 -8.76
C HIS A 177 -17.98 -18.00 -9.49
N ARG A 178 -16.84 -18.18 -10.18
CA ARG A 178 -16.14 -17.11 -10.90
C ARG A 178 -16.97 -16.48 -12.01
N ALA A 179 -17.89 -17.24 -12.61
CA ALA A 179 -18.74 -16.79 -13.71
C ALA A 179 -20.06 -16.16 -13.25
N ASP A 180 -20.41 -16.28 -11.98
CA ASP A 180 -21.70 -15.80 -11.47
C ASP A 180 -21.74 -14.27 -11.48
N LEU A 181 -22.81 -13.72 -12.05
CA LEU A 181 -23.00 -12.26 -12.09
C LEU A 181 -23.69 -11.75 -10.82
N THR A 182 -24.52 -12.59 -10.20
CA THR A 182 -25.24 -12.25 -8.97
C THR A 182 -24.43 -12.62 -7.73
N GLY A 183 -24.81 -12.06 -6.59
CA GLY A 183 -24.24 -12.42 -5.28
C GLY A 183 -24.89 -13.65 -4.61
N ALA A 184 -25.81 -14.34 -5.27
CA ALA A 184 -26.69 -15.32 -4.62
C ALA A 184 -25.95 -16.49 -3.94
N ALA A 185 -24.82 -16.94 -4.46
CA ALA A 185 -23.99 -17.99 -3.87
C ALA A 185 -23.15 -17.54 -2.67
N PHE A 186 -22.86 -16.24 -2.55
CA PHE A 186 -21.91 -15.68 -1.60
C PHE A 186 -22.61 -15.29 -0.29
N GLN A 187 -22.79 -16.25 0.60
CA GLN A 187 -23.55 -16.08 1.85
C GLN A 187 -22.67 -15.77 3.07
N GLU A 188 -21.37 -16.06 3.00
CA GLU A 188 -20.45 -15.80 4.07
C GLU A 188 -19.66 -14.52 3.80
N THR A 189 -19.44 -13.73 4.84
CA THR A 189 -18.74 -12.44 4.76
C THR A 189 -17.56 -12.35 5.72
N SER A 190 -16.61 -11.49 5.39
CA SER A 190 -15.46 -11.17 6.22
C SER A 190 -15.01 -9.75 5.92
N SER A 191 -14.48 -9.05 6.93
CA SER A 191 -13.89 -7.71 6.80
C SER A 191 -12.37 -7.77 6.57
N SER A 192 -11.91 -8.72 5.73
CA SER A 192 -10.49 -8.92 5.43
C SER A 192 -10.30 -9.22 3.95
N TRP A 193 -9.14 -8.85 3.37
CA TRP A 193 -8.75 -9.27 2.02
C TRP A 193 -7.76 -10.43 2.09
N TYR A 194 -7.84 -11.36 1.15
CA TYR A 194 -7.08 -12.62 1.13
C TYR A 194 -6.29 -12.75 -0.17
N PHE A 195 -5.00 -12.96 -0.08
CA PHE A 195 -4.06 -13.12 -1.19
C PHE A 195 -4.01 -11.96 -2.19
N LEU A 196 -4.83 -10.95 -2.04
CA LEU A 196 -4.89 -9.76 -2.90
C LEU A 196 -4.12 -8.62 -2.22
N SER A 197 -3.09 -8.10 -2.89
CA SER A 197 -2.26 -7.01 -2.37
C SER A 197 -2.28 -5.74 -3.21
N GLY A 198 -2.68 -5.83 -4.51
CA GLY A 198 -2.68 -4.64 -5.34
C GLY A 198 -3.52 -4.76 -6.61
N ILE A 199 -3.95 -3.60 -7.10
CA ILE A 199 -4.48 -3.39 -8.43
C ILE A 199 -3.67 -2.28 -9.09
N GLU A 200 -3.08 -2.60 -10.22
CA GLU A 200 -2.39 -1.62 -11.03
C GLU A 200 -3.15 -1.33 -12.32
N VAL A 201 -3.08 -0.09 -12.78
CA VAL A 201 -3.68 0.32 -14.05
C VAL A 201 -2.67 0.97 -14.98
N THR A 202 -2.93 0.89 -16.27
CA THR A 202 -2.16 1.59 -17.29
C THR A 202 -3.08 2.22 -18.33
N GLY A 203 -2.56 3.22 -19.06
CA GLY A 203 -3.37 4.02 -19.96
C GLY A 203 -4.19 5.08 -19.22
N GLY A 204 -5.08 5.80 -19.92
CA GLY A 204 -5.86 6.89 -19.35
C GLY A 204 -5.13 8.24 -19.43
N ARG A 205 -5.78 9.30 -18.89
CA ARG A 205 -5.31 10.69 -19.00
C ARG A 205 -3.98 10.97 -18.31
N ASP A 206 -3.69 10.22 -17.23
CA ASP A 206 -2.49 10.40 -16.41
C ASP A 206 -1.41 9.36 -16.68
N ALA A 207 -1.51 8.65 -17.81
CA ALA A 207 -0.50 7.67 -18.21
C ALA A 207 0.90 8.33 -18.25
N GLY A 208 1.88 7.68 -17.60
CA GLY A 208 3.27 8.16 -17.55
C GLY A 208 3.59 9.15 -16.43
N ARG A 209 2.61 9.68 -15.69
CA ARG A 209 2.87 10.54 -14.55
C ARG A 209 3.29 9.73 -13.33
N ARG A 210 4.37 10.12 -12.70
CA ARG A 210 4.84 9.61 -11.39
C ARG A 210 4.45 10.63 -10.33
N ASN A 211 3.21 10.59 -9.89
CA ASN A 211 2.66 11.54 -8.92
C ASN A 211 1.77 10.86 -7.86
N GLY A 212 1.80 9.54 -7.77
CA GLY A 212 1.04 8.78 -6.78
C GLY A 212 1.46 9.08 -5.35
N VAL A 213 0.53 8.92 -4.43
CA VAL A 213 0.69 9.07 -2.99
C VAL A 213 0.49 7.71 -2.34
N VAL A 214 1.41 7.30 -1.49
CA VAL A 214 1.26 6.16 -0.58
C VAL A 214 0.99 6.72 0.81
N THR A 215 -0.06 6.24 1.47
CA THR A 215 -0.25 6.45 2.90
C THR A 215 0.22 5.21 3.63
N PHE A 216 1.14 5.39 4.57
CA PHE A 216 1.80 4.31 5.30
C PHE A 216 1.64 4.54 6.79
N GLY A 217 1.09 3.54 7.49
CA GLY A 217 0.76 3.74 8.89
C GLY A 217 0.12 2.53 9.55
N ASP A 218 -0.52 2.81 10.68
CA ASP A 218 -1.20 1.85 11.54
C ASP A 218 -2.73 1.81 11.30
N SER A 219 -3.52 1.49 12.34
CA SER A 219 -4.99 1.40 12.28
C SER A 219 -5.67 2.70 11.84
N ILE A 220 -5.09 3.86 12.14
CA ILE A 220 -5.64 5.15 11.76
C ILE A 220 -5.48 5.38 10.25
N THR A 221 -4.36 4.95 9.68
CA THR A 221 -4.17 4.94 8.22
C THR A 221 -5.00 3.86 7.55
N ASP A 222 -5.08 2.68 8.14
CA ASP A 222 -5.89 1.54 7.68
C ASP A 222 -7.39 1.90 7.61
N GLY A 223 -7.86 2.71 8.57
CA GLY A 223 -9.21 3.28 8.58
C GLY A 223 -10.15 2.64 9.61
N VAL A 224 -9.60 2.10 10.70
CA VAL A 224 -10.39 1.59 11.83
C VAL A 224 -11.30 2.70 12.38
N GLY A 225 -12.58 2.38 12.55
CA GLY A 225 -13.61 3.36 12.99
C GLY A 225 -14.38 4.01 11.85
N SER A 226 -13.93 3.87 10.59
CA SER A 226 -14.72 4.31 9.44
C SER A 226 -15.88 3.36 9.15
N THR A 227 -16.93 3.88 8.55
CA THR A 227 -18.10 3.09 8.12
C THR A 227 -17.70 2.07 7.05
N VAL A 228 -18.03 0.81 7.29
CA VAL A 228 -17.70 -0.30 6.37
C VAL A 228 -18.38 -0.09 5.01
N ASP A 229 -17.68 -0.42 3.92
CA ASP A 229 -18.13 -0.34 2.53
C ASP A 229 -18.46 1.09 2.03
N THR A 230 -17.98 2.14 2.71
CA THR A 230 -18.19 3.53 2.29
C THR A 230 -16.95 4.23 1.76
N ASP A 231 -15.76 3.62 1.95
CA ASP A 231 -14.46 4.21 1.55
C ASP A 231 -14.25 5.64 2.11
N ASN A 232 -14.55 5.84 3.42
CA ASN A 232 -14.45 7.13 4.12
C ASN A 232 -13.16 7.26 4.96
N ARG A 233 -12.14 6.44 4.72
CA ARG A 233 -10.82 6.56 5.36
C ARG A 233 -10.11 7.81 4.88
N TYR A 234 -9.21 8.41 5.67
CA TYR A 234 -8.53 9.64 5.21
C TYR A 234 -7.77 9.50 3.87
N PRO A 235 -7.19 8.33 3.51
CA PRO A 235 -6.58 8.18 2.19
C PRO A 235 -7.58 8.24 1.04
N ASP A 236 -8.81 7.72 1.24
CA ASP A 236 -9.89 7.78 0.26
C ASP A 236 -10.37 9.22 0.08
N GLN A 237 -10.62 9.92 1.18
CA GLN A 237 -11.01 11.34 1.22
C GLN A 237 -9.93 12.22 0.57
N LEU A 238 -8.64 11.94 0.83
CA LEU A 238 -7.53 12.64 0.18
C LEU A 238 -7.56 12.47 -1.35
N ALA A 239 -7.83 11.25 -1.83
CA ALA A 239 -7.93 10.99 -3.27
C ALA A 239 -9.04 11.79 -3.92
N GLU A 240 -10.21 11.90 -3.26
CA GLU A 240 -11.36 12.68 -3.69
C GLU A 240 -11.04 14.17 -3.71
N ARG A 241 -10.47 14.72 -2.63
CA ARG A 241 -10.03 16.12 -2.56
C ARG A 241 -9.04 16.49 -3.66
N LEU A 242 -8.07 15.59 -3.94
CA LEU A 242 -7.12 15.79 -5.04
C LEU A 242 -7.83 15.85 -6.41
N ALA A 243 -8.84 15.02 -6.61
CA ALA A 243 -9.62 15.01 -7.84
C ALA A 243 -10.50 16.28 -7.97
N GLU A 244 -11.17 16.69 -6.90
CA GLU A 244 -12.00 17.90 -6.83
C GLU A 244 -11.18 19.17 -7.05
N ALA A 245 -9.95 19.20 -6.54
CA ALA A 245 -9.00 20.29 -6.78
C ALA A 245 -8.42 20.29 -8.22
N GLY A 246 -8.86 19.39 -9.11
CA GLY A 246 -8.34 19.25 -10.47
C GLY A 246 -6.92 18.70 -10.56
N ARG A 247 -6.44 18.04 -9.51
CA ARG A 247 -5.10 17.43 -9.37
C ARG A 247 -5.17 15.93 -9.15
N PRO A 248 -5.91 15.14 -9.95
CA PRO A 248 -6.12 13.73 -9.67
C PRO A 248 -4.80 12.98 -9.56
N ARG A 249 -4.65 12.19 -8.50
CA ARG A 249 -3.50 11.33 -8.22
C ARG A 249 -3.99 9.97 -7.74
N ALA A 250 -3.22 8.94 -8.00
CA ALA A 250 -3.40 7.68 -7.31
C ALA A 250 -3.04 7.85 -5.83
N VAL A 251 -3.92 7.41 -4.94
CA VAL A 251 -3.63 7.30 -3.50
C VAL A 251 -3.86 5.85 -3.12
N VAL A 252 -2.87 5.22 -2.51
CA VAL A 252 -2.96 3.82 -2.05
C VAL A 252 -2.67 3.72 -0.57
N ASN A 253 -3.37 2.81 0.11
CA ASN A 253 -3.36 2.68 1.56
C ASN A 253 -2.54 1.45 1.99
N HIS A 254 -1.45 1.71 2.71
CA HIS A 254 -0.59 0.71 3.33
C HIS A 254 -0.61 0.79 4.86
N GLY A 255 -1.78 1.12 5.43
CA GLY A 255 -2.05 0.96 6.87
C GLY A 255 -2.12 -0.50 7.26
N ILE A 256 -1.76 -0.81 8.48
CA ILE A 256 -2.01 -2.10 9.14
C ILE A 256 -2.42 -1.82 10.59
N ALA A 257 -3.63 -2.22 10.96
CA ALA A 257 -4.11 -2.04 12.32
C ALA A 257 -3.15 -2.65 13.35
N GLY A 258 -2.75 -1.82 14.34
CA GLY A 258 -1.82 -2.21 15.40
C GLY A 258 -0.34 -2.22 15.05
N ASN A 259 0.03 -1.85 13.82
CA ASN A 259 1.42 -1.86 13.39
C ASN A 259 2.30 -0.95 14.23
N GLN A 260 3.57 -1.30 14.35
CA GLN A 260 4.57 -0.58 15.12
C GLN A 260 5.78 -0.22 14.27
N VAL A 261 6.46 0.86 14.61
CA VAL A 261 7.68 1.29 13.91
C VAL A 261 8.80 0.30 14.13
N VAL A 262 9.02 -0.15 15.39
CA VAL A 262 10.24 -0.85 15.80
C VAL A 262 10.05 -2.27 16.32
N ASN A 263 8.83 -2.72 16.55
CA ASN A 263 8.55 -4.07 17.04
C ASN A 263 7.69 -4.86 16.04
N ASP A 264 8.07 -6.11 15.79
CA ASP A 264 7.21 -7.07 15.08
C ASP A 264 6.14 -7.59 16.04
N THR A 265 4.93 -7.80 15.55
CA THR A 265 3.85 -8.40 16.33
C THR A 265 3.21 -9.55 15.55
N THR A 266 2.74 -10.57 16.26
CA THR A 266 2.14 -11.76 15.63
C THR A 266 0.79 -11.45 14.97
N TRP A 267 0.15 -10.34 15.32
CA TRP A 267 -1.20 -9.99 14.88
C TRP A 267 -1.26 -8.73 14.01
N ALA A 268 -0.28 -7.80 14.15
CA ALA A 268 -0.20 -6.59 13.35
C ALA A 268 1.01 -6.60 12.39
N GLY A 269 1.58 -7.77 12.15
CA GLY A 269 2.59 -8.00 11.13
C GLY A 269 3.99 -7.52 11.47
N GLU A 270 4.81 -7.44 10.45
CA GLU A 270 6.18 -6.94 10.53
C GLU A 270 6.18 -5.44 10.84
N LYS A 271 7.18 -5.00 11.62
CA LYS A 271 7.37 -3.58 11.94
C LYS A 271 7.54 -2.72 10.69
N ALA A 272 7.14 -1.46 10.79
CA ALA A 272 7.24 -0.48 9.72
C ALA A 272 8.63 -0.45 9.08
N LEU A 273 9.71 -0.50 9.88
CA LEU A 273 11.10 -0.53 9.40
C LEU A 273 11.42 -1.74 8.48
N THR A 274 10.70 -2.85 8.61
CA THR A 274 10.88 -4.03 7.75
C THR A 274 10.01 -3.94 6.50
N ARG A 275 8.69 -3.65 6.67
CA ARG A 275 7.73 -3.69 5.58
C ARG A 275 7.78 -2.48 4.63
N PHE A 276 8.36 -1.34 5.06
CA PHE A 276 8.40 -0.10 4.29
C PHE A 276 8.95 -0.27 2.87
N ARG A 277 10.03 -1.03 2.72
CA ARG A 277 10.63 -1.30 1.41
C ARG A 277 9.64 -1.93 0.44
N GLN A 278 8.86 -2.86 0.91
CA GLN A 278 7.98 -3.68 0.10
C GLN A 278 6.63 -2.99 -0.14
N ASP A 279 6.10 -2.31 0.89
CA ASP A 279 4.80 -1.69 0.83
C ASP A 279 4.85 -0.28 0.20
N VAL A 280 6.02 0.38 0.22
CA VAL A 280 6.14 1.76 -0.27
C VAL A 280 7.09 1.89 -1.46
N LEU A 281 8.32 1.34 -1.32
CA LEU A 281 9.38 1.61 -2.31
C LEU A 281 9.21 0.83 -3.62
N THR A 282 8.32 -0.17 -3.65
CA THR A 282 7.99 -0.95 -4.85
C THR A 282 6.72 -0.48 -5.55
N GLU A 283 5.92 0.40 -4.91
CA GLU A 283 4.66 0.87 -5.47
C GLU A 283 4.87 1.67 -6.77
N PRO A 284 4.28 1.23 -7.90
CA PRO A 284 4.52 1.85 -9.19
C PRO A 284 3.83 3.21 -9.31
N GLY A 285 4.57 4.18 -9.84
CA GLY A 285 4.06 5.53 -10.08
C GLY A 285 4.08 6.45 -8.86
N THR A 286 4.57 6.00 -7.71
CA THR A 286 4.64 6.77 -6.46
C THR A 286 5.63 7.91 -6.54
N ARG A 287 5.27 9.05 -5.93
CA ARG A 287 6.09 10.25 -5.75
C ARG A 287 6.18 10.67 -4.29
N THR A 288 5.13 10.48 -3.52
CA THR A 288 5.02 10.95 -2.14
C THR A 288 4.62 9.80 -1.22
N VAL A 289 5.17 9.76 -0.02
CA VAL A 289 4.70 8.90 1.07
C VAL A 289 4.31 9.77 2.27
N ILE A 290 3.10 9.54 2.81
CA ILE A 290 2.63 10.11 4.07
C ILE A 290 2.83 9.05 5.14
N ILE A 291 3.54 9.38 6.22
CA ILE A 291 3.89 8.43 7.30
C ILE A 291 3.19 8.86 8.58
N LEU A 292 2.24 8.03 9.04
CA LEU A 292 1.53 8.14 10.32
C LEU A 292 1.75 6.85 11.10
N GLU A 293 2.77 6.80 11.94
CA GLU A 293 3.17 5.58 12.64
C GLU A 293 3.76 5.90 14.02
N GLY A 294 3.56 4.99 14.98
CA GLY A 294 4.23 5.02 16.28
C GLY A 294 3.31 5.04 17.50
N ILE A 295 2.00 5.25 17.32
CA ILE A 295 1.05 5.26 18.44
C ILE A 295 1.00 3.90 19.14
N ASN A 296 1.13 2.80 18.38
CA ASN A 296 1.13 1.45 18.91
C ASN A 296 2.46 1.05 19.57
N ASP A 297 3.57 1.66 19.21
CA ASP A 297 4.82 1.52 19.96
C ASP A 297 4.70 2.17 21.33
N ILE A 298 4.04 3.32 21.40
CA ILE A 298 3.81 4.07 22.64
C ILE A 298 2.87 3.29 23.57
N GLY A 299 1.69 2.87 23.06
CA GLY A 299 0.68 2.19 23.85
C GLY A 299 0.92 0.70 24.09
N GLY A 300 1.64 0.03 23.18
CA GLY A 300 1.79 -1.42 23.18
C GLY A 300 2.51 -2.01 24.39
N SER A 301 3.32 -1.22 25.11
CA SER A 301 3.99 -1.68 26.33
C SER A 301 3.05 -1.75 27.55
N THR A 302 1.90 -1.10 27.47
CA THR A 302 0.94 -0.99 28.60
C THR A 302 -0.35 -1.77 28.37
N THR A 303 -0.58 -2.30 27.16
CA THR A 303 -1.78 -3.08 26.83
C THR A 303 -1.51 -4.57 26.83
N THR A 304 -2.49 -5.36 27.27
CA THR A 304 -2.44 -6.84 27.27
C THR A 304 -3.37 -7.45 26.22
N PHE A 305 -4.03 -6.65 25.41
CA PHE A 305 -4.94 -7.09 24.36
C PHE A 305 -4.55 -6.44 23.02
N PRO A 306 -4.57 -7.21 21.91
CA PRO A 306 -4.99 -8.61 21.72
C PRO A 306 -3.87 -9.64 22.04
N ALA A 307 -2.70 -9.20 22.46
CA ALA A 307 -1.53 -10.04 22.75
C ALA A 307 -0.78 -9.52 23.97
N ALA A 308 0.29 -10.20 24.36
CA ALA A 308 1.20 -9.74 25.40
C ALA A 308 1.78 -8.35 25.05
N PRO A 309 2.08 -7.51 26.06
CA PRO A 309 2.71 -6.21 25.85
C PRO A 309 3.99 -6.32 25.02
N THR A 310 4.20 -5.36 24.13
CA THR A 310 5.46 -5.22 23.40
C THR A 310 6.52 -4.54 24.27
N PRO A 311 7.81 -4.66 23.94
CA PRO A 311 8.86 -3.93 24.66
C PRO A 311 8.58 -2.43 24.67
N ASP A 312 8.85 -1.77 25.82
CA ASP A 312 8.70 -0.32 25.95
C ASP A 312 9.64 0.41 24.98
N VAL A 313 9.11 1.45 24.34
CA VAL A 313 9.83 2.23 23.31
C VAL A 313 9.91 3.68 23.75
N SER A 314 11.12 4.23 23.77
CA SER A 314 11.33 5.66 24.02
C SER A 314 11.00 6.52 22.80
N ALA A 315 10.58 7.76 23.00
CA ALA A 315 10.41 8.73 21.91
C ALA A 315 11.65 8.86 21.03
N ALA A 316 12.86 8.83 21.62
CA ALA A 316 14.12 8.88 20.88
C ALA A 316 14.30 7.69 19.94
N ARG A 317 13.86 6.48 20.32
CA ARG A 317 13.92 5.29 19.47
C ARG A 317 12.92 5.38 18.32
N LEU A 318 11.71 5.88 18.58
CA LEU A 318 10.70 6.14 17.53
C LEU A 318 11.22 7.16 16.51
N ILE A 319 11.76 8.29 16.98
CA ILE A 319 12.36 9.32 16.14
C ILE A 319 13.50 8.73 15.28
N ALA A 320 14.32 7.85 15.84
CA ALA A 320 15.36 7.16 15.05
C ALA A 320 14.76 6.24 13.98
N GLY A 321 13.63 5.59 14.26
CA GLY A 321 12.84 4.82 13.30
C GLY A 321 12.34 5.70 12.15
N HIS A 322 11.65 6.79 12.46
CA HIS A 322 11.17 7.77 11.46
C HIS A 322 12.31 8.30 10.57
N ARG A 323 13.46 8.64 11.15
CA ARG A 323 14.65 9.07 10.38
C ARG A 323 15.11 7.99 9.40
N THR A 324 14.94 6.72 9.73
CA THR A 324 15.29 5.61 8.83
C THR A 324 14.29 5.52 7.67
N LEU A 325 12.99 5.58 7.93
CA LEU A 325 11.95 5.60 6.90
C LEU A 325 12.14 6.78 5.93
N ILE A 326 12.41 7.99 6.46
CA ILE A 326 12.68 9.18 5.65
C ILE A 326 13.90 8.96 4.72
N ARG A 327 15.01 8.44 5.26
CA ARG A 327 16.22 8.16 4.44
C ARG A 327 15.95 7.16 3.33
N GLU A 328 15.15 6.11 3.61
CA GLU A 328 14.77 5.10 2.60
C GLU A 328 13.86 5.70 1.53
N ALA A 329 12.88 6.53 1.90
CA ALA A 329 12.05 7.28 0.98
C ALA A 329 12.90 8.18 0.06
N HIS A 330 13.79 9.00 0.64
CA HIS A 330 14.70 9.88 -0.10
C HIS A 330 15.66 9.11 -1.02
N ALA A 331 16.18 7.96 -0.58
CA ALA A 331 17.04 7.11 -1.41
C ALA A 331 16.31 6.59 -2.67
N LYS A 332 14.97 6.50 -2.62
CA LYS A 332 14.11 6.15 -3.76
C LYS A 332 13.63 7.37 -4.55
N GLY A 333 13.94 8.58 -4.09
CA GLY A 333 13.50 9.84 -4.69
C GLY A 333 12.04 10.18 -4.39
N LEU A 334 11.50 9.64 -3.28
CA LEU A 334 10.16 9.99 -2.80
C LEU A 334 10.23 11.20 -1.87
N LYS A 335 9.19 12.03 -1.92
CA LYS A 335 8.89 13.04 -0.91
C LYS A 335 8.31 12.36 0.32
N ALA A 336 8.84 12.62 1.50
CA ALA A 336 8.37 12.09 2.78
C ALA A 336 7.58 13.17 3.53
N VAL A 337 6.30 12.92 3.78
CA VAL A 337 5.41 13.78 4.57
C VAL A 337 5.21 13.15 5.94
N GLY A 338 5.55 13.86 7.00
CA GLY A 338 5.33 13.40 8.38
C GLY A 338 3.95 13.80 8.88
N ALA A 339 3.23 12.83 9.43
CA ALA A 339 1.95 13.09 10.11
C ALA A 339 2.11 12.98 11.62
N THR A 340 1.56 13.93 12.38
CA THR A 340 1.58 13.89 13.84
C THR A 340 0.60 12.84 14.37
N LEU A 341 0.98 12.14 15.45
CA LEU A 341 0.18 11.14 16.12
C LEU A 341 -1.04 11.81 16.76
N THR A 342 -2.22 11.24 16.53
CA THR A 342 -3.50 11.76 17.07
C THR A 342 -3.57 11.69 18.58
N PRO A 343 -4.48 12.44 19.24
CA PRO A 343 -4.69 12.40 20.69
C PRO A 343 -5.06 11.01 21.20
N ILE A 344 -4.68 10.68 22.45
CA ILE A 344 -4.94 9.36 23.06
C ILE A 344 -5.68 9.42 24.39
N LYS A 345 -5.96 10.60 24.93
CA LYS A 345 -6.59 10.76 26.25
C LYS A 345 -7.99 10.19 26.29
N GLY A 346 -8.22 9.29 27.23
CA GLY A 346 -9.47 8.54 27.39
C GLY A 346 -9.47 7.20 26.69
N SER A 347 -8.50 6.90 25.83
CA SER A 347 -8.34 5.60 25.20
C SER A 347 -7.66 4.58 26.13
N PHE A 348 -7.57 3.33 25.68
CA PHE A 348 -6.81 2.30 26.39
C PHE A 348 -5.27 2.52 26.38
N TYR A 349 -4.77 3.53 25.67
CA TYR A 349 -3.37 3.98 25.69
C TYR A 349 -3.13 5.17 26.62
N ASP A 350 -4.20 5.74 27.22
CA ASP A 350 -4.11 6.92 28.07
C ASP A 350 -3.24 6.68 29.30
N SER A 351 -2.15 7.41 29.38
CA SER A 351 -1.32 7.56 30.58
C SER A 351 -0.40 8.78 30.44
N PRO A 352 -0.01 9.43 31.55
CA PRO A 352 0.92 10.55 31.49
C PRO A 352 2.27 10.20 30.81
N ALA A 353 2.73 8.95 30.94
CA ALA A 353 3.98 8.50 30.32
C ALA A 353 3.84 8.35 28.82
N ASN A 354 2.73 7.80 28.33
CA ASN A 354 2.45 7.66 26.90
C ASN A 354 2.22 9.02 26.24
N GLU A 355 1.48 9.91 26.91
CA GLU A 355 1.26 11.28 26.44
C GLU A 355 2.58 12.04 26.27
N ALA A 356 3.47 11.97 27.26
CA ALA A 356 4.79 12.61 27.17
C ALA A 356 5.63 12.07 26.01
N LYS A 357 5.50 10.77 25.65
CA LYS A 357 6.18 10.20 24.47
C LYS A 357 5.55 10.71 23.19
N ARG A 358 4.21 10.75 23.11
CA ARG A 358 3.46 11.26 21.95
C ARG A 358 3.81 12.71 21.68
N ASP A 359 3.81 13.56 22.71
CA ASP A 359 4.21 14.97 22.63
C ASP A 359 5.63 15.13 22.08
N ALA A 360 6.58 14.37 22.64
CA ALA A 360 7.97 14.45 22.19
C ALA A 360 8.17 14.02 20.72
N VAL A 361 7.42 13.02 20.25
CA VAL A 361 7.44 12.59 18.85
C VAL A 361 6.77 13.65 17.96
N ASN A 362 5.59 14.17 18.37
CA ASN A 362 4.86 15.18 17.62
C ASN A 362 5.64 16.50 17.52
N ASP A 363 6.27 16.95 18.60
CA ASP A 363 7.12 18.13 18.59
C ASP A 363 8.30 17.96 17.63
N TRP A 364 8.91 16.77 17.63
CA TRP A 364 9.98 16.47 16.67
C TRP A 364 9.48 16.46 15.22
N ILE A 365 8.32 15.86 14.93
CA ILE A 365 7.74 15.87 13.59
C ILE A 365 7.52 17.30 13.12
N ARG A 366 6.93 18.17 13.97
CA ARG A 366 6.62 19.56 13.65
C ARG A 366 7.84 20.44 13.45
N THR A 367 8.92 20.22 14.22
CA THR A 367 9.98 21.24 14.36
C THR A 367 11.34 20.82 13.83
N SER A 368 11.59 19.56 13.59
CA SER A 368 12.93 19.06 13.24
C SER A 368 13.39 19.41 11.81
N GLY A 369 12.44 19.67 10.89
CA GLY A 369 12.75 19.83 9.46
C GLY A 369 13.27 18.55 8.80
N ALA A 370 13.06 17.37 9.42
CA ALA A 370 13.53 16.10 8.87
C ALA A 370 12.63 15.58 7.74
N TYR A 371 11.34 15.84 7.81
CA TYR A 371 10.38 15.57 6.75
C TYR A 371 10.36 16.69 5.72
N ASP A 372 10.02 16.40 4.48
CA ASP A 372 9.89 17.39 3.40
C ASP A 372 8.67 18.29 3.58
N ALA A 373 7.62 17.76 4.24
CA ALA A 373 6.43 18.49 4.66
C ALA A 373 5.81 17.81 5.89
N VAL A 374 4.92 18.50 6.58
CA VAL A 374 4.26 17.99 7.79
C VAL A 374 2.76 18.25 7.70
N VAL A 375 1.97 17.25 8.06
CA VAL A 375 0.53 17.40 8.34
C VAL A 375 0.26 17.21 9.83
N ASP A 376 -0.49 18.12 10.42
CA ASP A 376 -0.78 18.13 11.85
C ASP A 376 -2.13 17.48 12.16
N PHE A 377 -2.19 16.14 12.05
CA PHE A 377 -3.39 15.37 12.37
C PHE A 377 -3.78 15.46 13.84
N ASP A 378 -2.80 15.59 14.74
CA ASP A 378 -3.04 15.83 16.16
C ASP A 378 -3.97 17.03 16.38
N ARG A 379 -3.63 18.17 15.77
CA ARG A 379 -4.45 19.37 15.86
C ARG A 379 -5.75 19.31 15.08
N ALA A 380 -5.74 18.59 13.95
CA ALA A 380 -6.91 18.49 13.08
C ALA A 380 -8.10 17.80 13.77
N VAL A 381 -7.82 16.78 14.60
CA VAL A 381 -8.88 16.00 15.25
C VAL A 381 -9.02 16.30 16.76
N ALA A 382 -8.17 17.15 17.34
CA ALA A 382 -8.21 17.43 18.77
C ALA A 382 -9.43 18.25 19.20
N ASP A 383 -9.92 18.00 20.41
CA ASP A 383 -10.91 18.85 21.07
C ASP A 383 -10.28 20.20 21.41
N PRO A 384 -10.86 21.33 20.97
CA PRO A 384 -10.37 22.66 21.33
C PRO A 384 -10.31 22.93 22.85
N ALA A 385 -11.15 22.25 23.63
CA ALA A 385 -11.19 22.39 25.09
C ALA A 385 -10.18 21.52 25.84
N ASP A 386 -9.72 20.41 25.18
CA ASP A 386 -8.73 19.46 25.74
C ASP A 386 -7.93 18.84 24.60
N ARG A 387 -6.78 19.42 24.28
CA ARG A 387 -5.99 19.07 23.10
C ARG A 387 -5.43 17.64 23.09
N ASP A 388 -5.41 16.98 24.23
CA ASP A 388 -4.95 15.60 24.36
C ASP A 388 -6.05 14.58 24.02
N ARG A 389 -7.29 15.05 23.75
CA ARG A 389 -8.47 14.26 23.43
C ARG A 389 -8.93 14.47 21.99
N ILE A 390 -9.42 13.42 21.36
CA ILE A 390 -10.16 13.54 20.10
C ILE A 390 -11.47 14.27 20.35
N LEU A 391 -11.83 15.20 19.47
CA LEU A 391 -13.12 15.88 19.50
C LEU A 391 -14.25 14.84 19.48
N PRO A 392 -15.24 14.88 20.39
CA PRO A 392 -16.30 13.86 20.45
C PRO A 392 -17.06 13.64 19.14
N ALA A 393 -17.18 14.67 18.29
CA ALA A 393 -17.80 14.55 16.97
C ALA A 393 -16.93 13.76 15.95
N TYR A 394 -15.63 13.58 16.22
CA TYR A 394 -14.66 12.89 15.37
C TYR A 394 -14.27 11.51 15.90
N ASP A 395 -14.69 11.16 17.12
CA ASP A 395 -14.37 9.91 17.78
C ASP A 395 -15.29 8.77 17.31
N SER A 396 -14.72 7.60 17.02
CA SER A 396 -15.48 6.39 16.71
C SER A 396 -16.10 5.74 17.97
N GLY A 397 -15.74 6.23 19.16
CA GLY A 397 -16.26 5.78 20.47
C GLY A 397 -15.22 5.07 21.35
N ASP A 398 -13.95 5.00 20.94
CA ASP A 398 -12.86 4.40 21.71
C ASP A 398 -11.77 5.39 22.14
N ALA A 399 -11.96 6.67 21.82
CA ALA A 399 -11.06 7.79 22.12
C ALA A 399 -9.65 7.63 21.49
N LEU A 400 -9.52 6.82 20.43
CA LEU A 400 -8.28 6.57 19.71
C LEU A 400 -8.46 6.68 18.20
N HIS A 401 -9.51 6.07 17.65
CA HIS A 401 -9.74 6.00 16.22
C HIS A 401 -10.77 7.05 15.78
N PRO A 402 -10.50 7.80 14.72
CA PRO A 402 -11.49 8.70 14.14
C PRO A 402 -12.67 7.96 13.52
N ASN A 403 -13.85 8.58 13.51
CA ASN A 403 -14.98 8.19 12.67
C ASN A 403 -14.86 8.85 11.28
N ASP A 404 -15.87 8.68 10.41
CA ASP A 404 -15.86 9.24 9.05
C ASP A 404 -15.61 10.76 9.03
N ALA A 405 -16.23 11.52 9.93
CA ALA A 405 -16.03 12.97 10.03
C ALA A 405 -14.60 13.33 10.52
N GLY A 406 -14.05 12.53 11.43
CA GLY A 406 -12.65 12.68 11.87
C GLY A 406 -11.66 12.39 10.75
N TYR A 407 -11.92 11.37 9.93
CA TYR A 407 -11.12 11.06 8.76
C TYR A 407 -11.22 12.15 7.67
N GLU A 408 -12.40 12.76 7.49
CA GLU A 408 -12.57 13.93 6.62
C GLU A 408 -11.72 15.11 7.13
N ALA A 409 -11.77 15.42 8.44
CA ALA A 409 -10.95 16.47 9.03
C ALA A 409 -9.44 16.20 8.86
N MET A 410 -8.99 14.94 8.96
CA MET A 410 -7.60 14.58 8.68
C MET A 410 -7.25 14.81 7.22
N ALA A 411 -8.09 14.37 6.29
CA ALA A 411 -7.86 14.60 4.87
C ALA A 411 -7.82 16.10 4.57
N ASP A 412 -8.67 16.92 5.19
CA ASP A 412 -8.74 18.37 5.02
C ASP A 412 -7.50 19.11 5.54
N ALA A 413 -6.85 18.57 6.55
CA ALA A 413 -5.61 19.14 7.09
C ALA A 413 -4.40 19.00 6.13
N LEU A 414 -4.48 18.15 5.11
CA LEU A 414 -3.40 17.98 4.14
C LEU A 414 -3.33 19.16 3.17
N ASP A 415 -2.19 19.82 3.11
CA ASP A 415 -1.90 20.79 2.08
C ASP A 415 -1.61 20.06 0.75
N LEU A 416 -2.50 20.19 -0.23
CA LEU A 416 -2.38 19.53 -1.52
C LEU A 416 -1.19 20.03 -2.35
N ASP A 417 -0.66 21.21 -2.06
CA ASP A 417 0.53 21.77 -2.71
C ASP A 417 1.82 21.09 -2.19
N GLU A 418 1.74 20.52 -1.00
CA GLU A 418 2.84 19.82 -0.34
C GLU A 418 2.90 18.31 -0.64
N LEU A 419 2.13 17.80 -1.62
CA LEU A 419 2.13 16.39 -1.99
C LEU A 419 2.92 16.09 -3.28
#